data_d7951a6a7a5ae55e019c29fb917fdc94
#
_entry.id   d7951a6a7a5ae55e019c29fb917fdc94
#
_cell.length_a   1.000
_cell.length_b   1.000
_cell.length_c   1.000
_cell.angle_alpha   90.00
_cell.angle_beta   90.00
_cell.angle_gamma   90.00
#
_symmetry.space_group_name_H-M   'P 1'
#
loop_
_entity.id
_entity.type
_entity.pdbx_description
1 polymer ?
#
loop_
_entity_poly.entity_id
_entity_poly.type
_entity_poly.pdbx_seq_one_letter_code
_entity_poly.pdbx_strand_id
1 'polypeptide(L)'
;YVKAEKNPVVTGDMLPEKCSRVDFRDPKVWEDNGTYHMLVGCRSEEIPGQVVLFSSKDLKEWKFETILAENSTGEIGVMWECPDFFPLGDKHVLICSPQHMRAKGYEFHNGHNSLYFTGDYDSEKHTFEKDAPVSLDYGLDFYAPQTTLLPDGRRVMIAWMKSWDSCVIKEKQRWQGMMTLPRELEYRDGKIWQKPVREIENYRKNRCCYENVKVGESLSLEGVRGRMIDLTVELQNADGIMDGSRNSGNPNQEALDVYNEFRIELARNEEYTCLLYTSDAADD
;
A
#
# COMPACT_ATOMS: atom_id res chain seq x y z
N TYR A 1 27.75 -12.89 7.09
CA TYR A 1 27.02 -11.99 7.98
C TYR A 1 27.78 -11.87 9.30
N VAL A 2 28.25 -10.66 9.62
CA VAL A 2 29.03 -10.40 10.83
C VAL A 2 28.40 -9.20 11.55
N LYS A 3 28.09 -9.34 12.83
CA LYS A 3 27.62 -8.22 13.66
C LYS A 3 28.78 -7.24 13.93
N ALA A 4 28.48 -5.95 13.97
CA ALA A 4 29.45 -4.95 14.41
C ALA A 4 29.88 -5.22 15.86
N GLU A 5 31.16 -4.93 16.19
CA GLU A 5 31.68 -5.10 17.56
C GLU A 5 30.88 -4.24 18.56
N LYS A 6 30.53 -3.00 18.17
CA LYS A 6 29.69 -2.10 18.96
C LYS A 6 28.21 -2.26 18.59
N ASN A 7 27.63 -3.42 18.74
CA ASN A 7 26.20 -3.64 18.55
C ASN A 7 25.48 -3.68 19.92
N PRO A 8 24.35 -2.97 20.12
CA PRO A 8 23.59 -2.14 19.15
C PRO A 8 24.27 -0.82 18.82
N VAL A 9 24.21 -0.40 17.55
CA VAL A 9 24.77 0.89 17.07
C VAL A 9 23.87 2.08 17.36
N VAL A 10 22.58 1.86 17.58
CA VAL A 10 21.61 2.83 18.05
C VAL A 10 20.87 2.25 19.26
N THR A 11 20.78 3.04 20.33
CA THR A 11 20.10 2.66 21.57
C THR A 11 18.99 3.66 21.92
N GLY A 12 18.06 3.25 22.77
CA GLY A 12 17.00 4.11 23.24
C GLY A 12 17.47 5.37 23.97
N ASP A 13 18.72 5.37 24.49
CA ASP A 13 19.29 6.54 25.18
C ASP A 13 19.64 7.69 24.22
N MET A 14 19.72 7.41 22.93
CA MET A 14 19.90 8.40 21.87
C MET A 14 18.60 9.11 21.48
N LEU A 15 17.47 8.61 21.95
CA LEU A 15 16.15 9.19 21.69
C LEU A 15 15.86 10.36 22.63
N PRO A 16 15.02 11.32 22.21
CA PRO A 16 14.43 12.30 23.11
C PRO A 16 13.78 11.64 24.34
N GLU A 17 13.80 12.31 25.48
CA GLU A 17 13.33 11.75 26.76
C GLU A 17 11.91 11.22 26.72
N LYS A 18 11.02 11.89 25.97
CA LYS A 18 9.61 11.50 25.81
C LYS A 18 9.37 10.30 24.89
N CYS A 19 10.34 9.93 24.06
CA CYS A 19 10.18 8.79 23.14
C CYS A 19 10.26 7.46 23.89
N SER A 20 9.41 6.52 23.49
CA SER A 20 9.40 5.15 24.02
C SER A 20 10.70 4.43 23.67
N ARG A 21 11.33 3.82 24.67
CA ARG A 21 12.48 2.93 24.48
C ARG A 21 12.09 1.49 24.21
N VAL A 22 10.81 1.16 24.34
CA VAL A 22 10.24 -0.17 24.11
C VAL A 22 9.65 -0.24 22.71
N ASP A 23 8.84 0.76 22.34
CA ASP A 23 8.25 0.90 21.01
C ASP A 23 9.18 1.70 20.09
N PHE A 24 10.28 1.07 19.70
CA PHE A 24 11.34 1.60 18.86
C PHE A 24 11.89 0.47 17.99
N ARG A 25 11.53 0.45 16.70
CA ARG A 25 11.81 -0.68 15.80
C ARG A 25 11.75 -0.36 14.32
N ASP A 26 12.11 -1.33 13.50
CA ASP A 26 11.98 -1.35 12.05
C ASP A 26 12.85 -0.28 11.35
N PRO A 27 14.18 -0.32 11.51
CA PRO A 27 15.05 0.66 10.89
C PRO A 27 15.10 0.50 9.37
N LYS A 28 14.90 1.60 8.65
CA LYS A 28 15.16 1.74 7.20
C LYS A 28 16.39 2.61 6.99
N VAL A 29 17.39 2.07 6.30
CA VAL A 29 18.65 2.78 6.04
C VAL A 29 18.79 3.05 4.54
N TRP A 30 19.24 4.26 4.20
CA TRP A 30 19.63 4.64 2.85
C TRP A 30 20.85 5.54 2.88
N GLU A 31 21.50 5.70 1.75
CA GLU A 31 22.64 6.62 1.57
C GLU A 31 22.21 7.76 0.65
N ASP A 32 22.58 8.97 1.01
CA ASP A 32 22.42 10.17 0.20
C ASP A 32 23.65 11.07 0.34
N ASN A 33 24.31 11.35 -0.78
CA ASN A 33 25.46 12.24 -0.88
C ASN A 33 26.56 11.96 0.19
N GLY A 34 26.90 10.68 0.40
CA GLY A 34 27.93 10.24 1.35
C GLY A 34 27.53 10.38 2.80
N THR A 35 26.23 10.47 3.07
CA THR A 35 25.63 10.39 4.40
C THR A 35 24.63 9.26 4.45
N TYR A 36 24.76 8.39 5.43
CA TYR A 36 23.76 7.37 5.70
C TYR A 36 22.68 7.95 6.60
N HIS A 37 21.46 7.67 6.27
CA HIS A 37 20.29 8.02 7.05
C HIS A 37 19.59 6.76 7.53
N MET A 38 19.00 6.81 8.71
CA MET A 38 18.20 5.73 9.28
C MET A 38 16.89 6.29 9.82
N LEU A 39 15.79 5.82 9.29
CA LEU A 39 14.45 6.13 9.80
C LEU A 39 13.96 4.95 10.64
N VAL A 40 13.43 5.23 11.83
CA VAL A 40 12.97 4.19 12.77
C VAL A 40 11.59 4.55 13.27
N GLY A 41 10.70 3.56 13.35
CA GLY A 41 9.38 3.71 13.96
C GLY A 41 9.49 3.88 15.48
N CYS A 42 8.74 4.82 16.00
CA CYS A 42 8.73 5.18 17.42
C CYS A 42 7.33 5.67 17.84
N ARG A 43 7.15 5.88 19.12
CA ARG A 43 6.04 6.66 19.71
C ARG A 43 6.50 7.37 20.98
N SER A 44 5.70 8.28 21.47
CA SER A 44 5.83 8.83 22.83
C SER A 44 4.58 8.54 23.65
N GLU A 45 4.60 8.91 24.93
CA GLU A 45 3.40 8.82 25.78
C GLU A 45 2.31 9.80 25.34
N GLU A 46 2.71 10.98 24.83
CA GLU A 46 1.81 12.04 24.42
C GLU A 46 1.37 11.90 22.96
N ILE A 47 2.24 11.40 22.09
CA ILE A 47 2.03 11.35 20.64
C ILE A 47 2.18 9.90 20.17
N PRO A 48 1.06 9.25 19.84
CA PRO A 48 1.08 7.91 19.28
C PRO A 48 1.60 7.96 17.83
N GLY A 49 2.53 7.09 17.48
CA GLY A 49 3.06 6.99 16.13
C GLY A 49 3.96 8.15 15.71
N GLN A 50 5.24 7.87 15.63
CA GLN A 50 6.29 8.79 15.18
C GLN A 50 7.31 8.04 14.35
N VAL A 51 8.06 8.76 13.53
CA VAL A 51 9.27 8.27 12.89
C VAL A 51 10.44 9.20 13.21
N VAL A 52 11.53 8.62 13.65
CA VAL A 52 12.74 9.32 14.07
C VAL A 52 13.86 9.13 13.09
N LEU A 53 14.60 10.19 12.79
CA LEU A 53 15.68 10.20 11.82
C LEU A 53 17.02 10.26 12.52
N PHE A 54 17.93 9.38 12.11
CA PHE A 54 19.34 9.40 12.47
C PHE A 54 20.21 9.59 11.23
N SER A 55 21.41 10.09 11.41
CA SER A 55 22.44 10.16 10.37
C SER A 55 23.76 9.51 10.83
N SER A 56 24.56 9.08 9.86
CA SER A 56 25.89 8.52 10.07
C SER A 56 26.78 8.79 8.86
N LYS A 57 28.10 8.88 9.08
CA LYS A 57 29.08 8.95 8.00
C LYS A 57 29.77 7.61 7.72
N ASP A 58 29.62 6.62 8.60
CA ASP A 58 30.41 5.39 8.58
C ASP A 58 29.60 4.12 8.96
N LEU A 59 28.27 4.26 9.19
CA LEU A 59 27.36 3.20 9.67
C LEU A 59 27.68 2.67 11.08
N LYS A 60 28.62 3.26 11.79
CA LYS A 60 29.04 2.85 13.13
C LYS A 60 28.61 3.83 14.20
N GLU A 61 28.86 5.11 13.95
CA GLU A 61 28.46 6.17 14.86
C GLU A 61 27.24 6.89 14.27
N TRP A 62 26.13 6.83 14.98
CA TRP A 62 24.87 7.42 14.59
C TRP A 62 24.53 8.63 15.47
N LYS A 63 23.92 9.62 14.88
CA LYS A 63 23.46 10.83 15.53
C LYS A 63 21.95 10.96 15.32
N PHE A 64 21.20 11.21 16.37
CA PHE A 64 19.81 11.62 16.27
C PHE A 64 19.72 13.00 15.63
N GLU A 65 18.87 13.14 14.62
CA GLU A 65 18.65 14.41 13.92
C GLU A 65 17.33 15.06 14.32
N THR A 66 16.21 14.34 14.14
CA THR A 66 14.88 14.89 14.37
C THR A 66 13.81 13.79 14.51
N ILE A 67 12.63 14.19 14.99
CA ILE A 67 11.37 13.48 14.74
C ILE A 67 10.88 13.96 13.37
N LEU A 68 11.02 13.12 12.34
CA LEU A 68 10.73 13.51 10.95
C LEU A 68 9.23 13.70 10.71
N ALA A 69 8.42 12.86 11.31
CA ALA A 69 6.97 12.94 11.22
C ALA A 69 6.31 12.32 12.45
N GLU A 70 5.11 12.79 12.76
CA GLU A 70 4.35 12.33 13.91
C GLU A 70 2.84 12.37 13.68
N ASN A 71 2.11 11.58 14.48
CA ASN A 71 0.66 11.53 14.53
C ASN A 71 0.09 12.56 15.53
N SER A 72 0.22 13.83 15.22
CA SER A 72 -0.21 14.92 16.12
C SER A 72 -1.72 14.94 16.37
N THR A 73 -2.54 14.38 15.49
CA THR A 73 -4.00 14.28 15.67
C THR A 73 -4.44 13.08 16.49
N GLY A 74 -3.59 12.06 16.64
CA GLY A 74 -3.93 10.79 17.26
C GLY A 74 -4.82 9.87 16.40
N GLU A 75 -5.20 10.28 15.19
CA GLU A 75 -6.12 9.52 14.32
C GLU A 75 -5.46 8.38 13.54
N ILE A 76 -4.13 8.42 13.40
CA ILE A 76 -3.37 7.50 12.55
C ILE A 76 -2.71 6.40 13.39
N GLY A 77 -3.53 5.63 14.11
CA GLY A 77 -3.07 4.50 14.92
C GLY A 77 -2.17 4.89 16.09
N VAL A 78 -1.60 3.90 16.75
CA VAL A 78 -0.82 4.09 18.00
C VAL A 78 0.68 3.85 17.86
N MET A 79 1.10 3.16 16.82
CA MET A 79 2.50 2.90 16.48
C MET A 79 2.64 2.85 14.97
N TRP A 80 3.67 3.48 14.44
CA TRP A 80 4.01 3.43 13.02
C TRP A 80 5.15 2.46 12.79
N GLU A 81 4.81 1.26 12.30
CA GLU A 81 5.77 0.22 11.98
C GLU A 81 6.30 0.33 10.57
N CYS A 82 7.42 -0.30 10.30
CA CYS A 82 8.03 -0.49 8.98
C CYS A 82 8.13 0.80 8.15
N PRO A 83 8.65 1.92 8.69
CA PRO A 83 8.75 3.15 7.93
C PRO A 83 9.67 2.98 6.72
N ASP A 84 9.31 3.64 5.62
CA ASP A 84 10.13 3.77 4.42
C ASP A 84 10.05 5.20 3.90
N PHE A 85 11.18 5.80 3.54
CA PHE A 85 11.23 7.20 3.13
C PHE A 85 12.11 7.37 1.89
N PHE A 86 11.57 7.98 0.85
CA PHE A 86 12.27 8.07 -0.43
C PHE A 86 11.67 9.16 -1.34
N PRO A 87 12.46 9.71 -2.28
CA PRO A 87 11.94 10.55 -3.34
C PRO A 87 11.16 9.74 -4.38
N LEU A 88 10.05 10.30 -4.86
CA LEU A 88 9.26 9.74 -5.95
C LEU A 88 8.63 10.89 -6.76
N GLY A 89 9.04 11.04 -8.03
CA GLY A 89 8.69 12.21 -8.82
C GLY A 89 9.30 13.49 -8.23
N ASP A 90 8.47 14.49 -8.02
CA ASP A 90 8.83 15.78 -7.42
C ASP A 90 8.58 15.85 -5.90
N LYS A 91 8.14 14.77 -5.28
CA LYS A 91 7.83 14.69 -3.85
C LYS A 91 8.71 13.67 -3.11
N HIS A 92 8.72 13.77 -1.80
CA HIS A 92 9.13 12.67 -0.92
C HIS A 92 7.91 11.91 -0.42
N VAL A 93 8.08 10.62 -0.24
CA VAL A 93 7.06 9.70 0.25
C VAL A 93 7.53 9.10 1.56
N LEU A 94 6.68 9.16 2.58
CA LEU A 94 6.80 8.39 3.80
C LEU A 94 5.74 7.30 3.79
N ILE A 95 6.14 6.04 3.77
CA ILE A 95 5.26 4.90 3.99
C ILE A 95 5.38 4.48 5.44
N CYS A 96 4.28 4.09 6.06
CA CYS A 96 4.27 3.41 7.36
C CYS A 96 3.08 2.47 7.49
N SER A 97 3.17 1.57 8.47
CA SER A 97 2.13 0.60 8.80
C SER A 97 1.61 0.86 10.22
N PRO A 98 0.58 1.72 10.36
CA PRO A 98 0.01 2.06 11.65
C PRO A 98 -0.77 0.90 12.25
N GLN A 99 -0.58 0.69 13.56
CA GLN A 99 -1.34 -0.27 14.36
C GLN A 99 -2.57 0.39 15.00
N HIS A 100 -3.65 -0.40 15.12
CA HIS A 100 -4.87 -0.03 15.86
C HIS A 100 -5.54 1.25 15.32
N MET A 101 -5.62 1.38 14.01
CA MET A 101 -6.43 2.43 13.38
C MET A 101 -7.91 2.19 13.56
N ARG A 102 -8.67 3.27 13.45
CA ARG A 102 -10.13 3.23 13.30
C ARG A 102 -10.52 3.50 11.86
N ALA A 103 -11.57 2.83 11.42
CA ALA A 103 -12.12 3.04 10.08
C ALA A 103 -12.49 4.51 9.87
N LYS A 104 -12.18 5.02 8.68
CA LYS A 104 -12.53 6.37 8.24
C LYS A 104 -13.05 6.30 6.81
N GLY A 105 -14.37 6.28 6.66
CA GLY A 105 -15.02 6.08 5.38
C GLY A 105 -14.56 4.78 4.71
N TYR A 106 -14.19 4.87 3.45
CA TYR A 106 -13.59 3.78 2.68
C TYR A 106 -12.06 3.87 2.63
N GLU A 107 -11.47 4.96 3.14
CA GLU A 107 -10.04 5.21 3.05
C GLU A 107 -9.23 4.29 3.97
N PHE A 108 -9.69 4.11 5.22
CA PHE A 108 -9.00 3.26 6.20
C PHE A 108 -9.97 2.28 6.84
N HIS A 109 -9.49 1.06 7.11
CA HIS A 109 -10.23 0.05 7.86
C HIS A 109 -9.81 0.01 9.34
N ASN A 110 -10.59 -0.67 10.19
CA ASN A 110 -10.20 -0.92 11.57
C ASN A 110 -8.99 -1.86 11.64
N GLY A 111 -8.09 -1.63 12.59
CA GLY A 111 -6.95 -2.49 12.85
C GLY A 111 -5.66 -2.00 12.21
N HIS A 112 -4.95 -2.86 11.51
CA HIS A 112 -3.60 -2.62 10.99
C HIS A 112 -3.64 -2.22 9.51
N ASN A 113 -3.24 -1.00 9.21
CA ASN A 113 -3.25 -0.43 7.85
C ASN A 113 -1.83 -0.25 7.31
N SER A 114 -1.71 -0.02 6.02
CA SER A 114 -0.52 0.52 5.38
C SER A 114 -0.91 1.78 4.62
N LEU A 115 -0.21 2.86 4.86
CA LEU A 115 -0.51 4.16 4.29
C LEU A 115 0.75 4.91 3.89
N TYR A 116 0.56 5.99 3.13
CA TYR A 116 1.64 6.88 2.78
C TYR A 116 1.26 8.34 3.01
N PHE A 117 2.29 9.15 3.18
CA PHE A 117 2.24 10.60 3.09
C PHE A 117 3.12 11.04 1.93
N THR A 118 2.68 12.00 1.16
CA THR A 118 3.54 12.77 0.27
C THR A 118 3.90 14.10 0.94
N GLY A 119 4.93 14.76 0.43
CA GLY A 119 5.29 16.08 0.96
C GLY A 119 6.62 16.59 0.46
N ASP A 120 6.97 17.78 0.89
CA ASP A 120 8.24 18.43 0.59
C ASP A 120 9.25 18.18 1.72
N TYR A 121 10.43 17.72 1.36
CA TYR A 121 11.52 17.42 2.29
C TYR A 121 12.69 18.37 2.09
N ASP A 122 13.05 19.08 3.14
CA ASP A 122 14.27 19.89 3.24
C ASP A 122 15.37 19.03 3.88
N SER A 123 16.33 18.57 3.07
CA SER A 123 17.41 17.70 3.54
C SER A 123 18.46 18.41 4.40
N GLU A 124 18.56 19.75 4.33
CA GLU A 124 19.48 20.51 5.17
C GLU A 124 18.94 20.70 6.59
N LYS A 125 17.61 20.90 6.70
CA LYS A 125 16.92 21.08 7.99
C LYS A 125 16.33 19.79 8.54
N HIS A 126 16.29 18.74 7.76
CA HIS A 126 15.60 17.50 8.05
C HIS A 126 14.12 17.71 8.43
N THR A 127 13.43 18.57 7.67
CA THR A 127 12.00 18.83 7.86
C THR A 127 11.18 18.23 6.72
N PHE A 128 10.07 17.61 7.06
CA PHE A 128 9.14 17.00 6.11
C PHE A 128 7.75 17.61 6.29
N GLU A 129 7.36 18.46 5.33
CA GLU A 129 6.02 19.04 5.27
C GLU A 129 5.08 18.05 4.57
N LYS A 130 4.49 17.16 5.39
CA LYS A 130 3.66 16.07 4.88
C LYS A 130 2.23 16.50 4.61
N ASP A 131 1.67 15.98 3.52
CA ASP A 131 0.26 16.04 3.18
C ASP A 131 -0.59 15.13 4.09
N ALA A 132 -1.89 15.06 3.84
CA ALA A 132 -2.77 14.11 4.51
C ALA A 132 -2.39 12.65 4.15
N PRO A 133 -2.61 11.69 5.06
CA PRO A 133 -2.36 10.28 4.78
C PRO A 133 -3.35 9.71 3.78
N VAL A 134 -2.86 8.84 2.92
CA VAL A 134 -3.64 8.10 1.93
C VAL A 134 -3.37 6.61 2.09
N SER A 135 -4.40 5.78 1.93
CA SER A 135 -4.25 4.33 1.97
C SER A 135 -3.32 3.86 0.84
N LEU A 136 -2.39 2.97 1.16
CA LEU A 136 -1.48 2.42 0.16
C LEU A 136 -2.09 1.24 -0.58
N ASP A 137 -3.01 0.53 0.07
CA ASP A 137 -3.79 -0.57 -0.49
C ASP A 137 -5.12 -0.69 0.25
N TYR A 138 -6.20 -0.94 -0.46
CA TYR A 138 -7.54 -1.06 0.12
C TYR A 138 -7.88 -2.50 0.56
N GLY A 139 -6.97 -3.45 0.37
CA GLY A 139 -7.13 -4.82 0.86
C GLY A 139 -6.80 -4.94 2.35
N LEU A 140 -7.54 -5.81 3.05
CA LEU A 140 -7.30 -6.09 4.47
C LEU A 140 -5.96 -6.83 4.72
N ASP A 141 -5.50 -7.58 3.73
CA ASP A 141 -4.28 -8.38 3.78
C ASP A 141 -3.12 -7.71 3.04
N PHE A 142 -2.78 -6.51 3.47
CA PHE A 142 -1.61 -5.77 2.96
C PHE A 142 -0.93 -5.01 4.11
N TYR A 143 0.27 -5.44 4.50
CA TYR A 143 0.97 -4.86 5.65
C TYR A 143 2.49 -4.84 5.46
N ALA A 144 3.16 -3.95 6.19
CA ALA A 144 4.62 -3.82 6.26
C ALA A 144 5.32 -3.70 4.89
N PRO A 145 4.81 -2.86 3.95
CA PRO A 145 5.46 -2.67 2.66
C PRO A 145 6.85 -2.08 2.82
N GLN A 146 7.77 -2.53 1.97
CA GLN A 146 9.11 -1.97 1.84
C GLN A 146 9.44 -1.75 0.37
N THR A 147 10.19 -0.69 0.08
CA THR A 147 10.60 -0.35 -1.27
C THR A 147 12.09 -0.42 -1.49
N THR A 148 12.49 -0.59 -2.73
CA THR A 148 13.88 -0.45 -3.18
C THR A 148 13.95 0.28 -4.50
N LEU A 149 15.00 1.08 -4.68
CA LEU A 149 15.34 1.67 -5.97
C LEU A 149 16.15 0.66 -6.77
N LEU A 150 15.66 0.29 -7.94
CA LEU A 150 16.37 -0.59 -8.85
C LEU A 150 17.44 0.18 -9.64
N PRO A 151 18.46 -0.51 -10.20
CA PRO A 151 19.52 0.13 -10.99
C PRO A 151 19.01 0.87 -12.23
N ASP A 152 17.83 0.53 -12.73
CA ASP A 152 17.18 1.19 -13.88
C ASP A 152 16.30 2.38 -13.49
N GLY A 153 16.35 2.80 -12.22
CA GLY A 153 15.64 3.97 -11.70
C GLY A 153 14.19 3.71 -11.26
N ARG A 154 13.66 2.50 -11.41
CA ARG A 154 12.33 2.16 -10.92
C ARG A 154 12.35 2.00 -9.39
N ARG A 155 11.34 2.55 -8.72
CA ARG A 155 11.04 2.23 -7.31
C ARG A 155 10.09 1.05 -7.28
N VAL A 156 10.48 -0.02 -6.61
CA VAL A 156 9.67 -1.25 -6.51
C VAL A 156 9.35 -1.54 -5.06
N MET A 157 8.11 -1.90 -4.82
CA MET A 157 7.55 -2.22 -3.50
C MET A 157 7.14 -3.69 -3.43
N ILE A 158 7.33 -4.30 -2.26
CA ILE A 158 6.76 -5.58 -1.88
C ILE A 158 6.20 -5.47 -0.47
N ALA A 159 5.09 -6.18 -0.21
CA ALA A 159 4.43 -6.17 1.10
C ALA A 159 4.08 -7.59 1.56
N TRP A 160 3.84 -7.74 2.85
CA TRP A 160 3.26 -8.94 3.40
C TRP A 160 1.75 -8.99 3.05
N MET A 161 1.36 -10.01 2.27
CA MET A 161 -0.04 -10.23 1.87
C MET A 161 -0.80 -10.95 2.97
N LYS A 162 -0.84 -10.30 4.10
CA LYS A 162 -1.52 -10.63 5.34
C LYS A 162 -1.52 -9.41 6.24
N SER A 163 -2.24 -9.43 7.34
CA SER A 163 -2.07 -8.48 8.44
C SER A 163 -2.14 -9.22 9.78
N TRP A 164 -1.85 -8.53 10.88
CA TRP A 164 -1.99 -9.10 12.22
C TRP A 164 -3.44 -9.46 12.57
N ASP A 165 -4.40 -8.81 11.91
CA ASP A 165 -5.84 -9.05 12.11
C ASP A 165 -6.37 -10.24 11.29
N SER A 166 -5.57 -10.81 10.38
CA SER A 166 -5.98 -11.94 9.55
C SER A 166 -6.09 -13.23 10.37
N CYS A 167 -7.30 -13.73 10.49
CA CYS A 167 -7.62 -14.94 11.26
C CYS A 167 -7.64 -16.23 10.43
N VAL A 168 -7.48 -16.14 9.10
CA VAL A 168 -7.64 -17.31 8.22
C VAL A 168 -6.39 -18.18 8.26
N ILE A 169 -6.39 -19.15 9.18
CA ILE A 169 -5.38 -20.21 9.27
C ILE A 169 -6.05 -21.52 8.86
N LYS A 170 -5.65 -22.09 7.73
CA LYS A 170 -6.08 -23.43 7.34
C LYS A 170 -5.14 -24.46 7.96
N GLU A 171 -5.69 -25.38 8.75
CA GLU A 171 -4.95 -26.37 9.56
C GLU A 171 -3.92 -27.23 8.79
N LYS A 172 -3.99 -27.28 7.47
CA LYS A 172 -3.13 -28.12 6.63
C LYS A 172 -2.12 -27.36 5.77
N GLN A 173 -1.88 -26.10 6.02
CA GLN A 173 -0.88 -25.35 5.26
C GLN A 173 0.53 -25.57 5.84
N ARG A 174 1.51 -25.79 4.94
CA ARG A 174 2.93 -25.93 5.30
C ARG A 174 3.62 -24.59 5.57
N TRP A 175 2.99 -23.46 5.21
CA TRP A 175 3.48 -22.09 5.42
C TRP A 175 2.31 -21.19 5.81
N GLN A 176 2.63 -20.05 6.35
CA GLN A 176 1.66 -19.04 6.75
C GLN A 176 2.02 -17.69 6.12
N GLY A 177 1.03 -17.06 5.47
CA GLY A 177 1.20 -15.80 4.78
C GLY A 177 1.88 -15.94 3.41
N MET A 178 1.88 -14.83 2.69
CA MET A 178 2.50 -14.66 1.36
C MET A 178 3.05 -13.25 1.25
N MET A 179 3.91 -13.04 0.26
CA MET A 179 4.26 -11.69 -0.20
C MET A 179 3.38 -11.30 -1.37
N THR A 180 3.14 -10.02 -1.54
CA THR A 180 2.50 -9.50 -2.75
C THR A 180 3.38 -9.73 -3.97
N LEU A 181 2.80 -9.64 -5.16
CA LEU A 181 3.62 -9.39 -6.34
C LEU A 181 4.39 -8.07 -6.14
N PRO A 182 5.66 -7.99 -6.58
CA PRO A 182 6.37 -6.73 -6.60
C PRO A 182 5.64 -5.71 -7.48
N ARG A 183 5.56 -4.45 -7.02
CA ARG A 183 4.85 -3.37 -7.69
C ARG A 183 5.80 -2.22 -8.01
N GLU A 184 5.79 -1.75 -9.24
CA GLU A 184 6.43 -0.49 -9.62
C GLU A 184 5.58 0.66 -9.12
N LEU A 185 6.24 1.66 -8.53
CA LEU A 185 5.60 2.88 -8.01
C LEU A 185 5.88 4.07 -8.93
N GLU A 186 4.87 4.88 -9.17
CA GLU A 186 4.95 6.14 -9.90
C GLU A 186 4.14 7.20 -9.16
N TYR A 187 4.69 8.41 -9.00
CA TYR A 187 3.92 9.54 -8.51
C TYR A 187 3.37 10.33 -9.69
N ARG A 188 2.06 10.44 -9.75
CA ARG A 188 1.35 11.14 -10.81
C ARG A 188 0.01 11.64 -10.30
N ASP A 189 -0.37 12.84 -10.72
CA ASP A 189 -1.67 13.45 -10.37
C ASP A 189 -1.94 13.51 -8.87
N GLY A 190 -0.89 13.79 -8.07
CA GLY A 190 -0.98 13.89 -6.61
C GLY A 190 -1.10 12.55 -5.87
N LYS A 191 -0.94 11.41 -6.55
CA LYS A 191 -1.13 10.07 -5.98
C LYS A 191 0.00 9.11 -6.37
N ILE A 192 0.18 8.07 -5.56
CA ILE A 192 1.05 6.95 -5.92
C ILE A 192 0.25 5.94 -6.75
N TRP A 193 0.68 5.77 -7.98
CA TRP A 193 0.19 4.73 -8.88
C TRP A 193 1.04 3.48 -8.72
N GLN A 194 0.39 2.33 -8.77
CA GLN A 194 1.02 1.03 -8.57
C GLN A 194 0.64 0.09 -9.71
N LYS A 195 1.61 -0.65 -10.21
CA LYS A 195 1.38 -1.72 -11.18
C LYS A 195 2.32 -2.89 -10.90
N PRO A 196 1.96 -4.13 -11.20
CA PRO A 196 2.89 -5.24 -11.13
C PRO A 196 4.15 -4.94 -11.94
N VAL A 197 5.31 -5.38 -11.44
CA VAL A 197 6.56 -5.23 -12.18
C VAL A 197 6.45 -5.86 -13.57
N ARG A 198 6.99 -5.16 -14.57
CA ARG A 198 6.89 -5.58 -15.99
C ARG A 198 7.46 -6.96 -16.27
N GLU A 199 8.39 -7.43 -15.44
CA GLU A 199 9.00 -8.75 -15.57
C GLU A 199 8.00 -9.90 -15.42
N ILE A 200 6.84 -9.66 -14.81
CA ILE A 200 5.75 -10.64 -14.71
C ILE A 200 5.20 -11.02 -16.08
N GLU A 201 5.26 -10.12 -17.04
CA GLU A 201 4.83 -10.39 -18.43
C GLU A 201 5.60 -11.56 -19.06
N ASN A 202 6.84 -11.79 -18.66
CA ASN A 202 7.66 -12.90 -19.12
C ASN A 202 7.12 -14.28 -18.69
N TYR A 203 6.24 -14.30 -17.68
CA TYR A 203 5.63 -15.54 -17.18
C TYR A 203 4.25 -15.81 -17.79
N ARG A 204 3.71 -14.89 -18.59
CA ARG A 204 2.42 -15.05 -19.26
C ARG A 204 2.50 -16.18 -20.27
N LYS A 205 1.53 -17.11 -20.20
CA LYS A 205 1.39 -18.27 -21.09
C LYS A 205 -0.09 -18.48 -21.42
N ASN A 206 -0.35 -19.25 -22.47
CA ASN A 206 -1.71 -19.67 -22.84
C ASN A 206 -2.68 -18.47 -22.99
N ARG A 207 -2.28 -17.47 -23.78
CA ARG A 207 -3.12 -16.31 -24.05
C ARG A 207 -4.44 -16.73 -24.70
N CYS A 208 -5.55 -16.34 -24.09
CA CYS A 208 -6.88 -16.36 -24.68
C CYS A 208 -7.31 -14.91 -24.95
N CYS A 209 -8.01 -14.68 -26.06
CA CYS A 209 -8.53 -13.37 -26.41
C CYS A 209 -9.96 -13.53 -26.93
N TYR A 210 -10.85 -12.68 -26.42
CA TYR A 210 -12.24 -12.61 -26.83
C TYR A 210 -12.51 -11.15 -27.20
N GLU A 211 -12.92 -10.90 -28.44
CA GLU A 211 -13.15 -9.55 -28.93
C GLU A 211 -14.58 -9.41 -29.44
N ASN A 212 -15.22 -8.29 -29.13
CA ASN A 212 -16.56 -7.94 -29.58
C ASN A 212 -17.63 -8.99 -29.23
N VAL A 213 -17.48 -9.62 -28.08
CA VAL A 213 -18.43 -10.65 -27.62
C VAL A 213 -19.58 -9.99 -26.89
N LYS A 214 -20.80 -10.23 -27.35
CA LYS A 214 -21.99 -9.83 -26.59
C LYS A 214 -22.20 -10.78 -25.42
N VAL A 215 -22.26 -10.19 -24.22
CA VAL A 215 -22.64 -10.92 -23.01
C VAL A 215 -24.14 -10.74 -22.81
N GLY A 216 -24.87 -11.85 -22.80
CA GLY A 216 -26.28 -11.89 -22.43
C GLY A 216 -26.41 -12.09 -20.91
N GLU A 217 -27.05 -13.17 -20.48
CA GLU A 217 -27.15 -13.50 -19.06
C GLU A 217 -25.82 -13.96 -18.46
N SER A 218 -25.02 -14.69 -19.21
CA SER A 218 -23.69 -15.14 -18.79
C SER A 218 -22.80 -15.52 -19.98
N LEU A 219 -21.49 -15.48 -19.77
CA LEU A 219 -20.48 -15.95 -20.71
C LEU A 219 -19.42 -16.78 -19.97
N SER A 220 -19.22 -18.01 -20.41
CA SER A 220 -18.10 -18.82 -19.94
C SER A 220 -16.89 -18.61 -20.85
N LEU A 221 -15.76 -18.24 -20.28
CA LEU A 221 -14.50 -18.03 -20.98
C LEU A 221 -13.79 -19.39 -21.15
N GLU A 222 -14.04 -20.08 -22.25
CA GLU A 222 -13.38 -21.35 -22.57
C GLU A 222 -11.87 -21.15 -22.71
N GLY A 223 -11.08 -22.10 -22.18
CA GLY A 223 -9.61 -22.03 -22.22
C GLY A 223 -8.97 -21.21 -21.11
N VAL A 224 -9.72 -20.36 -20.40
CA VAL A 224 -9.22 -19.66 -19.21
C VAL A 224 -9.34 -20.59 -18.01
N ARG A 225 -8.22 -21.20 -17.59
CA ARG A 225 -8.19 -22.17 -16.49
C ARG A 225 -6.92 -22.01 -15.67
N GLY A 226 -7.02 -22.19 -14.37
CA GLY A 226 -5.89 -22.21 -13.45
C GLY A 226 -6.07 -21.29 -12.25
N ARG A 227 -5.07 -21.33 -11.36
CA ARG A 227 -5.03 -20.48 -10.17
C ARG A 227 -4.26 -19.18 -10.36
N MET A 228 -3.40 -19.14 -11.37
CA MET A 228 -2.60 -17.97 -11.72
C MET A 228 -3.14 -17.41 -13.03
N ILE A 229 -3.90 -16.34 -12.95
CA ILE A 229 -4.58 -15.72 -14.08
C ILE A 229 -4.20 -14.24 -14.10
N ASP A 230 -3.82 -13.74 -15.27
CA ASP A 230 -3.72 -12.33 -15.57
C ASP A 230 -4.87 -12.00 -16.54
N LEU A 231 -5.86 -11.26 -16.06
CA LEU A 231 -7.10 -11.00 -16.77
C LEU A 231 -7.25 -9.50 -17.00
N THR A 232 -7.40 -9.13 -18.26
CA THR A 232 -7.81 -7.78 -18.66
C THR A 232 -9.18 -7.87 -19.31
N VAL A 233 -10.13 -7.08 -18.78
CA VAL A 233 -11.50 -7.05 -19.30
C VAL A 233 -11.83 -5.60 -19.62
N GLU A 234 -12.28 -5.38 -20.86
CA GLU A 234 -12.84 -4.11 -21.31
C GLU A 234 -14.31 -4.33 -21.62
N LEU A 235 -15.18 -3.57 -21.00
CA LEU A 235 -16.62 -3.69 -21.13
C LEU A 235 -17.18 -2.38 -21.72
N GLN A 236 -18.12 -2.54 -22.64
CA GLN A 236 -18.87 -1.43 -23.20
C GLN A 236 -20.36 -1.73 -23.12
N ASN A 237 -21.15 -0.75 -22.77
CA ASN A 237 -22.59 -0.88 -22.85
C ASN A 237 -23.01 -1.02 -24.34
N ALA A 238 -23.75 -2.08 -24.64
CA ALA A 238 -24.17 -2.40 -26.03
C ALA A 238 -25.07 -1.31 -26.64
N ASP A 239 -25.80 -0.59 -25.83
CA ASP A 239 -26.78 0.41 -26.27
C ASP A 239 -26.20 1.83 -26.40
N GLY A 240 -24.89 1.99 -26.14
CA GLY A 240 -24.20 3.28 -26.34
C GLY A 240 -24.63 4.39 -25.38
N ILE A 241 -25.42 4.09 -24.36
CA ILE A 241 -25.91 5.06 -23.40
C ILE A 241 -25.03 5.04 -22.16
N MET A 242 -23.83 5.56 -22.29
CA MET A 242 -23.16 6.29 -21.21
C MET A 242 -23.46 7.78 -21.42
N ASP A 243 -24.72 8.11 -21.58
CA ASP A 243 -25.13 9.52 -21.56
C ASP A 243 -25.49 9.86 -20.11
N GLY A 244 -24.57 10.56 -19.45
CA GLY A 244 -24.79 11.20 -18.16
C GLY A 244 -25.81 12.36 -18.24
N SER A 245 -26.70 12.38 -19.20
CA SER A 245 -27.83 13.32 -19.23
C SER A 245 -28.91 12.87 -18.25
N ARG A 246 -28.70 13.21 -16.99
CA ARG A 246 -29.70 13.17 -15.92
C ARG A 246 -30.88 14.04 -16.28
N ASN A 247 -31.95 13.48 -16.78
CA ASN A 247 -33.19 14.17 -17.06
C ASN A 247 -34.44 13.39 -16.66
N SER A 248 -34.44 12.75 -15.50
CA SER A 248 -35.67 12.32 -14.87
C SER A 248 -35.81 13.04 -13.52
N GLY A 249 -36.95 13.69 -13.31
CA GLY A 249 -37.23 14.44 -12.08
C GLY A 249 -37.61 13.54 -10.89
N ASN A 250 -37.27 12.24 -10.91
CA ASN A 250 -37.56 11.29 -9.83
C ASN A 250 -36.26 10.66 -9.32
N PRO A 251 -35.76 11.09 -8.16
CA PRO A 251 -34.50 10.60 -7.63
C PRO A 251 -34.46 9.08 -7.29
N ASN A 252 -35.64 8.46 -7.16
CA ASN A 252 -35.72 7.01 -6.92
C ASN A 252 -35.68 6.20 -8.22
N GLN A 253 -36.08 6.78 -9.34
CA GLN A 253 -36.03 6.14 -10.66
C GLN A 253 -34.60 6.24 -11.23
N GLU A 254 -33.95 7.39 -11.02
CA GLU A 254 -32.54 7.62 -11.42
C GLU A 254 -31.58 6.61 -10.79
N ALA A 255 -31.82 6.22 -9.55
CA ALA A 255 -31.01 5.21 -8.87
C ALA A 255 -31.17 3.78 -9.44
N LEU A 256 -32.30 3.46 -10.06
CA LEU A 256 -32.56 2.15 -10.66
C LEU A 256 -32.05 2.02 -12.10
N ASP A 257 -31.95 3.12 -12.82
CA ASP A 257 -31.53 3.13 -14.22
C ASP A 257 -29.99 3.19 -14.40
N VAL A 258 -29.25 3.47 -13.32
CA VAL A 258 -27.79 3.69 -13.35
C VAL A 258 -26.99 2.41 -13.10
N TYR A 259 -27.58 1.36 -12.54
CA TYR A 259 -26.84 0.16 -12.17
C TYR A 259 -26.92 -0.93 -13.24
N ASN A 260 -26.14 -0.80 -14.30
CA ASN A 260 -25.74 -1.95 -15.09
C ASN A 260 -24.65 -2.72 -14.32
N GLU A 261 -25.07 -3.68 -13.53
CA GLU A 261 -24.17 -4.56 -12.79
C GLU A 261 -23.59 -5.59 -13.76
N PHE A 262 -22.27 -5.73 -13.78
CA PHE A 262 -21.64 -6.93 -14.32
C PHE A 262 -20.87 -7.66 -13.22
N ARG A 263 -20.82 -8.98 -13.38
CA ARG A 263 -20.19 -9.87 -12.41
C ARG A 263 -19.13 -10.71 -13.08
N ILE A 264 -17.92 -10.73 -12.52
CA ILE A 264 -16.89 -11.69 -12.90
C ILE A 264 -16.81 -12.76 -11.81
N GLU A 265 -17.08 -14.01 -12.16
CA GLU A 265 -16.99 -15.13 -11.26
C GLU A 265 -15.64 -15.84 -11.45
N LEU A 266 -14.83 -15.88 -10.40
CA LEU A 266 -13.53 -16.53 -10.37
C LEU A 266 -13.50 -17.64 -9.33
N ALA A 267 -12.69 -18.66 -9.56
CA ALA A 267 -12.46 -19.77 -8.62
C ALA A 267 -13.75 -20.43 -8.12
N ARG A 268 -14.73 -20.57 -9.02
CA ARG A 268 -16.04 -21.16 -8.71
C ARG A 268 -15.94 -22.68 -8.55
N ASN A 269 -16.55 -23.21 -7.50
CA ASN A 269 -16.91 -24.61 -7.32
C ASN A 269 -18.34 -24.73 -6.75
N GLU A 270 -18.78 -25.91 -6.33
CA GLU A 270 -20.12 -26.13 -5.80
C GLU A 270 -20.37 -25.40 -4.47
N GLU A 271 -19.33 -25.11 -3.68
CA GLU A 271 -19.42 -24.51 -2.35
C GLU A 271 -19.00 -23.04 -2.30
N TYR A 272 -18.10 -22.63 -3.18
CA TYR A 272 -17.46 -21.31 -3.14
C TYR A 272 -17.39 -20.65 -4.51
N THR A 273 -17.63 -19.37 -4.53
CA THR A 273 -17.41 -18.52 -5.70
C THR A 273 -16.72 -17.23 -5.23
N CYS A 274 -15.59 -16.92 -5.83
CA CYS A 274 -14.99 -15.59 -5.68
C CYS A 274 -15.69 -14.65 -6.66
N LEU A 275 -16.26 -13.59 -6.15
CA LEU A 275 -16.99 -12.60 -6.93
C LEU A 275 -16.22 -11.29 -6.94
N LEU A 276 -16.02 -10.73 -8.10
CA LEU A 276 -15.63 -9.35 -8.29
C LEU A 276 -16.85 -8.59 -8.80
N TYR A 277 -17.33 -7.64 -8.00
CA TYR A 277 -18.37 -6.72 -8.41
C TYR A 277 -17.73 -5.40 -8.84
N THR A 278 -18.25 -4.83 -9.90
CA THR A 278 -18.06 -3.43 -10.16
C THR A 278 -19.45 -2.80 -10.33
N SER A 279 -19.73 -1.81 -9.55
CA SER A 279 -20.83 -0.89 -9.81
C SER A 279 -20.23 0.40 -10.35
N ASP A 280 -20.99 1.12 -11.15
CA ASP A 280 -20.60 2.38 -11.77
C ASP A 280 -20.49 3.54 -10.76
N ALA A 281 -20.33 3.24 -9.49
CA ALA A 281 -20.25 4.20 -8.38
C ALA A 281 -18.80 4.68 -8.12
N ALA A 282 -17.94 4.64 -9.11
CA ALA A 282 -16.52 5.02 -8.96
C ALA A 282 -16.20 6.44 -9.46
N ASP A 283 -17.20 7.27 -9.66
CA ASP A 283 -17.00 8.69 -10.02
C ASP A 283 -17.47 9.61 -8.88
N ASP A 284 -16.70 9.63 -7.77
CA ASP A 284 -16.66 10.75 -6.83
C ASP A 284 -15.24 10.92 -6.26
#